data_807d550ccc66cb01f707efd2f321f148
#
_entry.id   807d550ccc66cb01f707efd2f321f148
#
_cell.length_a   1.000
_cell.length_b   1.000
_cell.length_c   1.000
_cell.angle_alpha   90.00
_cell.angle_beta   90.00
_cell.angle_gamma   90.00
#
_symmetry.space_group_name_H-M   'P 1'
#
loop_
_entity.id
_entity.type
_entity.pdbx_description
1 polymer ?
#
loop_
_entity_poly.entity_id
_entity_poly.type
_entity_poly.pdbx_seq_one_letter_code
_entity_poly.pdbx_strand_id
1 'polypeptide(L)'
;CAYCINRRSNDLPRATLSVAELVDLTMEFYRRNYIEGLFLSSGVVRNPDYTMERLVRVAKDLRTIHRFNGYIHLKSIPGASRELVNEAGLYADRLSVNVEIPKEENLKLLAPEKDHKSVYAPMRYIQQGVLESSEERKKHRHAPRFAPAGQSTQMIVGATAETDKDILYLSSALYKGPTMRRVYYSGYVSVNTYDKRLPALKQPPLVRENRLYQADWL
;
A
#
# COMPACT_ATOMS: atom_id res chain seq x y z
N CYS A 1 8.30 9.25 7.80
CA CYS A 1 7.62 8.61 8.95
C CYS A 1 8.66 8.23 9.99
N ALA A 2 8.38 8.51 11.28
CA ALA A 2 9.32 8.25 12.38
C ALA A 2 9.68 6.76 12.51
N TYR A 3 8.73 5.87 12.29
CA TYR A 3 8.87 4.42 12.40
C TYR A 3 9.58 3.75 11.21
N CYS A 4 9.87 4.46 10.14
CA CYS A 4 10.45 3.86 8.94
C CYS A 4 11.98 3.82 9.02
N ILE A 5 12.57 2.65 8.71
CA ILE A 5 14.03 2.54 8.63
C ILE A 5 14.59 3.46 7.53
N ASN A 6 13.85 3.61 6.43
CA ASN A 6 14.24 4.41 5.27
C ASN A 6 13.91 5.92 5.43
N ARG A 7 13.62 6.39 6.65
CA ARG A 7 13.41 7.84 6.87
C ARG A 7 14.64 8.65 6.45
N ARG A 8 14.41 9.86 5.95
CA ARG A 8 15.47 10.72 5.39
C ARG A 8 16.63 10.99 6.36
N SER A 9 16.35 11.05 7.67
CA SER A 9 17.38 11.31 8.69
C SER A 9 18.25 10.12 9.04
N ASN A 10 17.95 8.91 8.56
CA ASN A 10 18.82 7.76 8.76
C ASN A 10 19.91 7.75 7.70
N ASP A 11 21.13 7.50 8.12
CA ASP A 11 22.29 7.35 7.22
C ASP A 11 22.31 5.91 6.68
N LEU A 12 21.66 5.71 5.55
CA LEU A 12 21.54 4.42 4.86
C LEU A 12 21.85 4.61 3.38
N PRO A 13 22.52 3.65 2.75
CA PRO A 13 22.66 3.62 1.30
C PRO A 13 21.29 3.66 0.63
N ARG A 14 21.14 4.52 -0.37
CA ARG A 14 19.87 4.69 -1.08
C ARG A 14 20.09 4.60 -2.57
N ALA A 15 19.17 3.92 -3.24
CA ALA A 15 19.08 3.89 -4.69
C ALA A 15 17.66 4.20 -5.13
N THR A 16 17.54 4.78 -6.31
CA THR A 16 16.26 4.98 -7.00
C THR A 16 16.39 4.37 -8.37
N LEU A 17 15.77 3.22 -8.56
CA LEU A 17 15.75 2.54 -9.84
C LEU A 17 14.91 3.33 -10.85
N SER A 18 15.34 3.41 -12.09
CA SER A 18 14.55 3.92 -13.20
C SER A 18 13.39 2.97 -13.52
N VAL A 19 12.43 3.45 -14.31
CA VAL A 19 11.33 2.60 -14.80
C VAL A 19 11.86 1.41 -15.60
N ALA A 20 12.83 1.66 -16.50
CA ALA A 20 13.42 0.62 -17.33
C ALA A 20 14.13 -0.44 -16.49
N GLU A 21 14.99 -0.04 -15.54
CA GLU A 21 15.68 -0.98 -14.66
C GLU A 21 14.71 -1.85 -13.85
N LEU A 22 13.60 -1.28 -13.34
CA LEU A 22 12.59 -2.06 -12.61
C LEU A 22 11.86 -3.04 -13.51
N VAL A 23 11.52 -2.64 -14.73
CA VAL A 23 10.87 -3.49 -15.73
C VAL A 23 11.79 -4.64 -16.10
N ASP A 24 13.03 -4.34 -16.47
CA ASP A 24 14.02 -5.35 -16.87
C ASP A 24 14.29 -6.35 -15.75
N LEU A 25 14.53 -5.86 -14.53
CA LEU A 25 14.75 -6.72 -13.36
C LEU A 25 13.55 -7.63 -13.08
N THR A 26 12.33 -7.09 -13.15
CA THR A 26 11.09 -7.85 -12.95
C THR A 26 10.97 -8.95 -14.00
N MET A 27 11.19 -8.62 -15.27
CA MET A 27 11.08 -9.58 -16.36
C MET A 27 12.16 -10.66 -16.32
N GLU A 28 13.39 -10.33 -15.93
CA GLU A 28 14.46 -11.31 -15.75
C GLU A 28 14.13 -12.32 -14.64
N PHE A 29 13.63 -11.85 -13.49
CA PHE A 29 13.22 -12.74 -12.40
C PHE A 29 12.00 -13.60 -12.78
N TYR A 30 11.05 -13.02 -13.50
CA TYR A 30 9.86 -13.74 -13.96
C TYR A 30 10.20 -14.83 -14.97
N ARG A 31 11.02 -14.53 -15.97
CA ARG A 31 11.46 -15.51 -16.99
C ARG A 31 12.24 -16.68 -16.40
N ARG A 32 12.95 -16.45 -15.30
CA ARG A 32 13.70 -17.48 -14.57
C ARG A 32 12.88 -18.19 -13.51
N ASN A 33 11.57 -17.93 -13.43
CA ASN A 33 10.66 -18.49 -12.41
C ASN A 33 11.09 -18.21 -10.96
N TYR A 34 11.77 -17.09 -10.71
CA TYR A 34 12.12 -16.66 -9.34
C TYR A 34 10.96 -15.94 -8.67
N ILE A 35 10.05 -15.33 -9.44
CA ILE A 35 8.86 -14.62 -8.96
C ILE A 35 7.64 -15.00 -9.80
N GLU A 36 6.48 -15.03 -9.16
CA GLU A 36 5.16 -15.19 -9.80
C GLU A 36 4.43 -13.85 -9.96
N GLY A 37 4.88 -12.82 -9.26
CA GLY A 37 4.27 -11.50 -9.24
C GLY A 37 5.20 -10.43 -8.70
N LEU A 38 4.71 -9.21 -8.73
CA LEU A 38 5.42 -8.01 -8.29
C LEU A 38 4.60 -7.27 -7.22
N PHE A 39 5.20 -7.04 -6.05
CA PHE A 39 4.74 -6.02 -5.12
C PHE A 39 5.54 -4.74 -5.36
N LEU A 40 4.87 -3.73 -5.93
CA LEU A 40 5.49 -2.48 -6.32
C LEU A 40 5.18 -1.37 -5.33
N SER A 41 6.22 -0.85 -4.68
CA SER A 41 6.13 0.19 -3.67
C SER A 41 7.31 1.15 -3.78
N SER A 42 7.14 2.38 -3.30
CA SER A 42 8.19 3.39 -3.25
C SER A 42 8.07 4.29 -2.02
N GLY A 43 9.18 4.84 -1.58
CA GLY A 43 9.17 6.09 -0.84
C GLY A 43 8.78 7.25 -1.76
N VAL A 44 8.34 8.38 -1.19
CA VAL A 44 7.99 9.57 -1.99
C VAL A 44 9.27 10.23 -2.53
N VAL A 45 9.38 10.29 -3.85
CA VAL A 45 10.45 10.97 -4.58
C VAL A 45 9.87 12.28 -5.14
N ARG A 46 10.42 13.43 -4.79
CA ARG A 46 9.92 14.78 -5.12
C ARG A 46 8.53 15.07 -4.53
N ASN A 47 7.48 14.51 -5.13
CA ASN A 47 6.09 14.66 -4.67
C ASN A 47 5.28 13.38 -4.94
N PRO A 48 4.05 13.29 -4.42
CA PRO A 48 3.20 12.10 -4.59
C PRO A 48 2.92 11.75 -6.04
N ASP A 49 2.56 12.72 -6.87
CA ASP A 49 2.18 12.51 -8.27
C ASP A 49 3.36 12.04 -9.11
N TYR A 50 4.51 12.69 -9.00
CA TYR A 50 5.73 12.25 -9.68
C TYR A 50 6.10 10.80 -9.33
N THR A 51 5.95 10.44 -8.05
CA THR A 51 6.25 9.08 -7.61
C THR A 51 5.23 8.09 -8.14
N MET A 52 3.94 8.44 -8.06
CA MET A 52 2.86 7.58 -8.52
C MET A 52 2.92 7.35 -10.04
N GLU A 53 3.21 8.39 -10.81
CA GLU A 53 3.39 8.29 -12.27
C GLU A 53 4.46 7.26 -12.64
N ARG A 54 5.59 7.25 -11.93
CA ARG A 54 6.66 6.27 -12.16
C ARG A 54 6.20 4.84 -11.87
N LEU A 55 5.46 4.63 -10.77
CA LEU A 55 4.90 3.32 -10.44
C LEU A 55 3.89 2.85 -11.48
N VAL A 56 3.00 3.75 -11.91
CA VAL A 56 2.04 3.49 -12.98
C VAL A 56 2.77 3.08 -14.27
N ARG A 57 3.82 3.80 -14.63
CA ARG A 57 4.59 3.53 -15.82
C ARG A 57 5.24 2.14 -15.80
N VAL A 58 5.81 1.72 -14.67
CA VAL A 58 6.34 0.36 -14.51
C VAL A 58 5.23 -0.68 -14.74
N ALA A 59 4.08 -0.54 -14.09
CA ALA A 59 2.97 -1.48 -14.24
C ALA A 59 2.43 -1.52 -15.68
N LYS A 60 2.30 -0.36 -16.32
CA LYS A 60 1.87 -0.20 -17.71
C LYS A 60 2.83 -0.87 -18.69
N ASP A 61 4.12 -0.56 -18.60
CA ASP A 61 5.14 -1.12 -19.50
C ASP A 61 5.23 -2.65 -19.34
N LEU A 62 5.17 -3.16 -18.12
CA LEU A 62 5.10 -4.60 -17.85
C LEU A 62 3.90 -5.24 -18.58
N ARG A 63 2.70 -4.63 -18.51
CA ARG A 63 1.48 -5.18 -19.12
C ARG A 63 1.44 -5.02 -20.64
N THR A 64 1.78 -3.83 -21.14
CA THR A 64 1.54 -3.48 -22.55
C THR A 64 2.72 -3.83 -23.46
N ILE A 65 3.94 -3.66 -22.99
CA ILE A 65 5.16 -3.92 -23.78
C ILE A 65 5.67 -5.34 -23.57
N HIS A 66 5.81 -5.74 -22.31
CA HIS A 66 6.44 -7.03 -21.96
C HIS A 66 5.45 -8.18 -21.77
N ARG A 67 4.13 -7.91 -21.83
CA ARG A 67 3.05 -8.92 -21.64
C ARG A 67 3.23 -9.74 -20.37
N PHE A 68 3.67 -9.09 -19.31
CA PHE A 68 3.83 -9.71 -17.99
C PHE A 68 2.47 -10.19 -17.47
N ASN A 69 2.30 -11.49 -17.27
CA ASN A 69 1.06 -12.12 -16.79
C ASN A 69 1.08 -12.42 -15.28
N GLY A 70 2.19 -12.13 -14.62
CA GLY A 70 2.28 -12.27 -13.16
C GLY A 70 1.39 -11.28 -12.41
N TYR A 71 1.14 -11.56 -11.13
CA TYR A 71 0.34 -10.70 -10.28
C TYR A 71 1.04 -9.36 -9.98
N ILE A 72 0.34 -8.24 -10.14
CA ILE A 72 0.85 -6.91 -9.77
C ILE A 72 0.03 -6.34 -8.62
N HIS A 73 0.67 -6.22 -7.45
CA HIS A 73 0.17 -5.45 -6.33
C HIS A 73 0.91 -4.11 -6.26
N LEU A 74 0.23 -3.00 -6.56
CA LEU A 74 0.81 -1.67 -6.53
C LEU A 74 0.34 -0.91 -5.29
N LYS A 75 1.30 -0.40 -4.51
CA LYS A 75 1.03 0.46 -3.37
C LYS A 75 0.87 1.89 -3.85
N SER A 76 -0.36 2.41 -3.81
CA SER A 76 -0.65 3.79 -4.16
C SER A 76 -0.01 4.76 -3.17
N ILE A 77 0.47 5.87 -3.68
CA ILE A 77 1.12 6.91 -2.88
C ILE A 77 0.04 7.78 -2.24
N PRO A 78 0.03 7.97 -0.90
CA PRO A 78 -0.86 8.91 -0.24
C PRO A 78 -0.73 10.32 -0.83
N GLY A 79 -1.85 10.96 -1.15
CA GLY A 79 -1.89 12.29 -1.78
C GLY A 79 -1.69 12.29 -3.30
N ALA A 80 -1.57 11.14 -3.95
CA ALA A 80 -1.56 11.06 -5.41
C ALA A 80 -2.91 11.45 -6.02
N SER A 81 -2.88 12.07 -7.20
CA SER A 81 -4.06 12.51 -7.94
C SER A 81 -4.96 11.34 -8.32
N ARG A 82 -6.25 11.66 -8.49
CA ARG A 82 -7.26 10.66 -8.88
C ARG A 82 -6.94 10.00 -10.21
N GLU A 83 -6.45 10.78 -11.15
CA GLU A 83 -6.10 10.36 -12.51
C GLU A 83 -5.05 9.25 -12.47
N LEU A 84 -3.98 9.44 -11.70
CA LEU A 84 -2.90 8.47 -11.56
C LEU A 84 -3.34 7.21 -10.79
N VAL A 85 -4.19 7.36 -9.77
CA VAL A 85 -4.76 6.20 -9.07
C VAL A 85 -5.67 5.39 -10.00
N ASN A 86 -6.46 6.08 -10.83
CA ASN A 86 -7.32 5.43 -11.82
C ASN A 86 -6.50 4.73 -12.92
N GLU A 87 -5.44 5.35 -13.41
CA GLU A 87 -4.55 4.71 -14.38
C GLU A 87 -3.87 3.47 -13.78
N ALA A 88 -3.40 3.54 -12.54
CA ALA A 88 -2.83 2.39 -11.84
C ALA A 88 -3.76 1.18 -11.80
N GLY A 89 -5.06 1.42 -11.56
CA GLY A 89 -6.07 0.37 -11.47
C GLY A 89 -6.28 -0.42 -12.76
N LEU A 90 -5.94 0.15 -13.91
CA LEU A 90 -6.03 -0.53 -15.21
C LEU A 90 -4.90 -1.57 -15.41
N TYR A 91 -3.77 -1.42 -14.72
CA TYR A 91 -2.59 -2.27 -14.92
C TYR A 91 -2.25 -3.14 -13.71
N ALA A 92 -2.72 -2.79 -12.51
CA ALA A 92 -2.52 -3.56 -11.30
C ALA A 92 -3.70 -4.52 -11.03
N ASP A 93 -3.39 -5.70 -10.49
CA ASP A 93 -4.43 -6.62 -10.01
C ASP A 93 -5.00 -6.17 -8.69
N ARG A 94 -4.16 -5.61 -7.82
CA ARG A 94 -4.55 -5.04 -6.53
C ARG A 94 -3.89 -3.68 -6.32
N LEU A 95 -4.64 -2.76 -5.74
CA LEU A 95 -4.11 -1.51 -5.21
C LEU A 95 -4.17 -1.53 -3.68
N SER A 96 -3.22 -0.85 -3.04
CA SER A 96 -3.26 -0.65 -1.60
C SER A 96 -2.88 0.77 -1.21
N VAL A 97 -3.46 1.25 -0.13
CA VAL A 97 -3.09 2.48 0.54
C VAL A 97 -3.01 2.17 2.03
N ASN A 98 -1.85 2.37 2.63
CA ASN A 98 -1.72 2.03 4.04
C ASN A 98 -2.29 3.14 4.94
N VAL A 99 -3.17 2.76 5.86
CA VAL A 99 -3.64 3.63 6.94
C VAL A 99 -2.50 3.93 7.92
N GLU A 100 -1.63 2.96 8.15
CA GLU A 100 -0.48 2.97 9.06
C GLU A 100 -0.90 3.07 10.53
N ILE A 101 -1.53 4.16 10.94
CA ILE A 101 -1.92 4.43 12.34
C ILE A 101 -3.42 4.77 12.37
N PRO A 102 -4.23 4.09 13.23
CA PRO A 102 -5.68 4.27 13.29
C PRO A 102 -6.15 5.67 13.65
N LYS A 103 -5.48 6.35 14.58
CA LYS A 103 -5.85 7.69 15.03
C LYS A 103 -5.04 8.75 14.29
N GLU A 104 -5.74 9.77 13.76
CA GLU A 104 -5.09 10.81 12.95
C GLU A 104 -4.06 11.62 13.74
N GLU A 105 -4.33 11.89 15.01
CA GLU A 105 -3.40 12.60 15.89
C GLU A 105 -2.06 11.86 16.02
N ASN A 106 -2.11 10.54 16.20
CA ASN A 106 -0.93 9.69 16.29
C ASN A 106 -0.25 9.50 14.93
N LEU A 107 -1.04 9.46 13.84
CA LEU A 107 -0.49 9.46 12.48
C LEU A 107 0.32 10.74 12.23
N LYS A 108 -0.24 11.91 12.54
CA LYS A 108 0.46 13.20 12.39
C LYS A 108 1.71 13.32 13.26
N LEU A 109 1.66 12.77 14.48
CA LEU A 109 2.81 12.74 15.38
C LEU A 109 3.99 11.94 14.77
N LEU A 110 3.72 10.77 14.19
CA LEU A 110 4.75 9.87 13.68
C LEU A 110 5.05 10.02 12.18
N ALA A 111 4.11 10.57 11.42
CA ALA A 111 4.21 10.78 9.97
C ALA A 111 3.58 12.15 9.60
N PRO A 112 4.20 13.29 9.98
CA PRO A 112 3.61 14.62 9.82
C PRO A 112 3.29 15.01 8.38
N GLU A 113 3.88 14.32 7.39
CA GLU A 113 3.62 14.51 5.96
C GLU A 113 2.39 13.74 5.45
N LYS A 114 1.69 13.01 6.37
CA LYS A 114 0.47 12.23 6.06
C LYS A 114 -0.68 12.71 6.93
N ASP A 115 -1.86 12.62 6.38
CA ASP A 115 -3.13 12.77 7.10
C ASP A 115 -4.13 11.71 6.61
N HIS A 116 -5.22 11.54 7.35
CA HIS A 116 -6.25 10.58 6.97
C HIS A 116 -6.91 10.95 5.63
N LYS A 117 -7.00 12.23 5.29
CA LYS A 117 -7.56 12.68 4.02
C LYS A 117 -6.73 12.17 2.84
N SER A 118 -5.41 12.31 2.89
CA SER A 118 -4.49 11.83 1.85
C SER A 118 -4.46 10.30 1.72
N VAL A 119 -4.83 9.57 2.78
CA VAL A 119 -4.94 8.11 2.78
C VAL A 119 -6.32 7.65 2.25
N TYR A 120 -7.41 8.20 2.79
CA TYR A 120 -8.75 7.73 2.45
C TYR A 120 -9.25 8.23 1.09
N ALA A 121 -8.74 9.35 0.56
CA ALA A 121 -9.12 9.81 -0.77
C ALA A 121 -8.75 8.81 -1.86
N PRO A 122 -7.49 8.33 -1.98
CA PRO A 122 -7.14 7.27 -2.92
C PRO A 122 -7.92 5.97 -2.69
N MET A 123 -8.20 5.58 -1.43
CA MET A 123 -9.03 4.40 -1.16
C MET A 123 -10.43 4.51 -1.76
N ARG A 124 -11.04 5.71 -1.70
CA ARG A 124 -12.35 5.96 -2.34
C ARG A 124 -12.27 5.92 -3.86
N TYR A 125 -11.19 6.45 -4.45
CA TYR A 125 -10.99 6.38 -5.91
C TYR A 125 -10.87 4.94 -6.38
N ILE A 126 -10.09 4.11 -5.66
CA ILE A 126 -9.97 2.68 -5.93
C ILE A 126 -11.32 1.99 -5.81
N GLN A 127 -12.07 2.26 -4.74
CA GLN A 127 -13.40 1.68 -4.54
C GLN A 127 -14.34 2.02 -5.69
N GLN A 128 -14.39 3.28 -6.07
CA GLN A 128 -15.22 3.74 -7.18
C GLN A 128 -14.83 3.05 -8.49
N GLY A 129 -13.55 3.03 -8.84
CA GLY A 129 -13.08 2.40 -10.08
C GLY A 129 -13.38 0.90 -10.14
N VAL A 130 -13.24 0.16 -9.01
CA VAL A 130 -13.59 -1.27 -8.95
C VAL A 130 -15.09 -1.47 -9.17
N LEU A 131 -15.95 -0.66 -8.54
CA LEU A 131 -17.39 -0.77 -8.69
C LEU A 131 -17.85 -0.40 -10.11
N GLU A 132 -17.37 0.72 -10.65
CA GLU A 132 -17.67 1.15 -12.02
C GLU A 132 -17.24 0.08 -13.04
N SER A 133 -16.03 -0.43 -12.95
CA SER A 133 -15.55 -1.52 -13.82
C SER A 133 -16.39 -2.77 -13.69
N SER A 134 -16.82 -3.12 -12.48
CA SER A 134 -17.71 -4.29 -12.26
C SER A 134 -19.06 -4.13 -12.95
N GLU A 135 -19.69 -2.95 -12.83
CA GLU A 135 -20.97 -2.66 -13.47
C GLU A 135 -20.85 -2.58 -15.01
N GLU A 136 -19.78 -1.95 -15.50
CA GLU A 136 -19.53 -1.85 -16.93
C GLU A 136 -19.32 -3.24 -17.57
N ARG A 137 -18.61 -4.12 -16.88
CA ARG A 137 -18.38 -5.51 -17.35
C ARG A 137 -19.61 -6.40 -17.32
N LYS A 138 -20.64 -6.07 -16.53
CA LYS A 138 -21.95 -6.73 -16.64
C LYS A 138 -22.62 -6.40 -17.97
N LYS A 139 -22.43 -5.18 -18.48
CA LYS A 139 -22.99 -4.69 -19.75
C LYS A 139 -22.11 -5.07 -20.95
N HIS A 140 -20.79 -4.96 -20.78
CA HIS A 140 -19.80 -5.13 -21.83
C HIS A 140 -18.68 -6.08 -21.39
N ARG A 141 -18.76 -7.34 -21.79
CA ARG A 141 -17.81 -8.41 -21.36
C ARG A 141 -16.35 -8.05 -21.56
N HIS A 142 -16.03 -7.24 -22.57
CA HIS A 142 -14.65 -6.86 -22.92
C HIS A 142 -14.22 -5.52 -22.31
N ALA A 143 -15.04 -4.88 -21.47
CA ALA A 143 -14.66 -3.68 -20.77
C ALA A 143 -13.39 -3.93 -19.90
N PRO A 144 -12.49 -2.95 -19.79
CA PRO A 144 -11.27 -3.11 -19.02
C PRO A 144 -11.53 -3.52 -17.57
N ARG A 145 -10.65 -4.35 -17.02
CA ARG A 145 -10.68 -4.66 -15.59
C ARG A 145 -9.97 -3.54 -14.84
N PHE A 146 -10.47 -3.21 -13.67
CA PHE A 146 -9.85 -2.27 -12.76
C PHE A 146 -9.59 -2.96 -11.43
N ALA A 147 -8.32 -3.09 -11.05
CA ALA A 147 -7.85 -3.72 -9.80
C ALA A 147 -8.75 -4.92 -9.39
N PRO A 148 -8.83 -5.99 -10.20
CA PRO A 148 -9.82 -7.07 -10.03
C PRO A 148 -9.70 -7.82 -8.71
N ALA A 149 -8.54 -7.80 -8.06
CA ALA A 149 -8.32 -8.35 -6.72
C ALA A 149 -8.67 -7.34 -5.60
N GLY A 150 -9.26 -6.18 -5.95
CA GLY A 150 -9.72 -5.18 -4.98
C GLY A 150 -8.58 -4.39 -4.33
N GLN A 151 -8.88 -3.85 -3.15
CA GLN A 151 -7.89 -3.09 -2.39
C GLN A 151 -7.53 -3.73 -1.06
N SER A 152 -6.38 -3.33 -0.54
CA SER A 152 -5.91 -3.70 0.79
C SER A 152 -5.29 -2.50 1.51
N THR A 153 -5.11 -2.64 2.82
CA THR A 153 -4.45 -1.66 3.66
C THR A 153 -3.57 -2.34 4.70
N GLN A 154 -2.75 -1.57 5.40
CA GLN A 154 -1.91 -2.05 6.48
C GLN A 154 -1.92 -1.07 7.63
N MET A 155 -1.92 -1.60 8.86
CA MET A 155 -1.74 -0.87 10.11
C MET A 155 -0.53 -1.38 10.87
N ILE A 156 0.16 -0.46 11.56
CA ILE A 156 1.32 -0.76 12.40
C ILE A 156 0.80 -0.98 13.83
N VAL A 157 1.19 -2.09 14.43
CA VAL A 157 0.75 -2.51 15.76
C VAL A 157 1.84 -2.24 16.78
N GLY A 158 1.53 -1.43 17.79
CA GLY A 158 2.44 -1.17 18.92
C GLY A 158 3.42 -0.02 18.71
N ALA A 159 3.30 0.78 17.64
CA ALA A 159 4.05 2.02 17.49
C ALA A 159 3.42 3.19 18.29
N THR A 160 2.17 3.06 18.65
CA THR A 160 1.35 4.06 19.34
C THR A 160 0.44 3.37 20.36
N ALA A 161 -0.29 4.16 21.15
CA ALA A 161 -1.09 3.65 22.28
C ALA A 161 -2.47 3.10 21.88
N GLU A 162 -2.77 2.94 20.59
CA GLU A 162 -4.04 2.36 20.16
C GLU A 162 -4.25 0.96 20.74
N THR A 163 -5.47 0.75 21.22
CA THR A 163 -5.90 -0.55 21.72
C THR A 163 -6.24 -1.50 20.58
N ASP A 164 -6.28 -2.81 20.84
CA ASP A 164 -6.76 -3.79 19.87
C ASP A 164 -8.20 -3.52 19.45
N LYS A 165 -9.00 -2.98 20.35
CA LYS A 165 -10.36 -2.52 20.07
C LYS A 165 -10.37 -1.41 19.01
N ASP A 166 -9.53 -0.38 19.13
CA ASP A 166 -9.43 0.70 18.14
C ASP A 166 -9.06 0.16 16.76
N ILE A 167 -8.09 -0.76 16.72
CA ILE A 167 -7.59 -1.40 15.48
C ILE A 167 -8.69 -2.24 14.83
N LEU A 168 -9.35 -3.13 15.59
CA LEU A 168 -10.38 -4.03 15.07
C LEU A 168 -11.66 -3.28 14.66
N TYR A 169 -12.06 -2.23 15.38
CA TYR A 169 -13.18 -1.39 14.95
C TYR A 169 -12.90 -0.70 13.62
N LEU A 170 -11.70 -0.18 13.42
CA LEU A 170 -11.33 0.41 12.14
C LEU A 170 -11.29 -0.65 11.02
N SER A 171 -10.73 -1.82 11.30
CA SER A 171 -10.70 -2.93 10.32
C SER A 171 -12.12 -3.34 9.92
N SER A 172 -13.01 -3.53 10.89
CA SER A 172 -14.43 -3.83 10.65
C SER A 172 -15.11 -2.74 9.81
N ALA A 173 -14.83 -1.46 10.09
CA ALA A 173 -15.37 -0.35 9.32
C ALA A 173 -14.86 -0.35 7.86
N LEU A 174 -13.58 -0.68 7.65
CA LEU A 174 -12.98 -0.78 6.33
C LEU A 174 -13.54 -1.95 5.52
N TYR A 175 -13.78 -3.11 6.15
CA TYR A 175 -14.38 -4.28 5.50
C TYR A 175 -15.85 -4.10 5.11
N LYS A 176 -16.58 -3.15 5.70
CA LYS A 176 -17.91 -2.74 5.21
C LYS A 176 -17.86 -2.16 3.80
N GLY A 177 -16.70 -1.65 3.39
CA GLY A 177 -16.47 -1.22 2.01
C GLY A 177 -16.39 -2.44 1.07
N PRO A 178 -17.17 -2.48 -0.05
CA PRO A 178 -17.31 -3.68 -0.88
C PRO A 178 -16.03 -4.12 -1.60
N THR A 179 -15.01 -3.28 -1.60
CA THR A 179 -13.76 -3.53 -2.34
C THR A 179 -12.56 -3.80 -1.44
N MET A 180 -12.67 -3.59 -0.12
CA MET A 180 -11.61 -3.94 0.83
C MET A 180 -11.53 -5.47 0.96
N ARG A 181 -10.37 -6.02 0.64
CA ARG A 181 -10.14 -7.48 0.64
C ARG A 181 -9.25 -7.93 1.78
N ARG A 182 -8.34 -7.06 2.23
CA ARG A 182 -7.43 -7.41 3.32
C ARG A 182 -6.97 -6.19 4.09
N VAL A 183 -6.99 -6.30 5.41
CA VAL A 183 -6.28 -5.43 6.35
C VAL A 183 -5.07 -6.22 6.84
N TYR A 184 -3.88 -5.65 6.69
CA TYR A 184 -2.64 -6.24 7.22
C TYR A 184 -2.28 -5.57 8.54
N TYR A 185 -1.78 -6.36 9.45
CA TYR A 185 -1.23 -5.91 10.73
C TYR A 185 0.27 -6.18 10.70
N SER A 186 1.07 -5.18 11.12
CA SER A 186 2.52 -5.30 11.16
C SER A 186 3.03 -4.83 12.51
N GLY A 187 3.62 -5.73 13.27
CA GLY A 187 4.25 -5.42 14.55
C GLY A 187 5.36 -4.38 14.37
N TYR A 188 5.31 -3.32 15.18
CA TYR A 188 6.30 -2.27 15.16
C TYR A 188 7.69 -2.83 15.54
N VAL A 189 8.68 -2.57 14.69
CA VAL A 189 10.09 -2.88 14.94
C VAL A 189 10.80 -1.60 15.36
N SER A 190 11.44 -1.61 16.54
CA SER A 190 12.13 -0.45 17.11
C SER A 190 13.47 -0.22 16.43
N VAL A 191 13.47 0.36 15.23
CA VAL A 191 14.68 0.64 14.44
C VAL A 191 15.24 2.05 14.67
N ASN A 192 14.40 2.99 15.14
CA ASN A 192 14.75 4.39 15.38
C ASN A 192 14.68 4.70 16.88
N THR A 193 15.50 4.03 17.66
CA THR A 193 15.51 4.09 19.15
C THR A 193 15.80 5.46 19.73
N TYR A 194 16.42 6.35 18.93
CA TYR A 194 16.72 7.74 19.32
C TYR A 194 15.49 8.66 19.22
N ASP A 195 14.42 8.25 18.55
CA ASP A 195 13.22 9.06 18.40
C ASP A 195 12.27 8.86 19.58
N LYS A 196 12.22 9.83 20.48
CA LYS A 196 11.43 9.76 21.73
C LYS A 196 9.91 9.67 21.51
N ARG A 197 9.42 9.89 20.29
CA ARG A 197 8.00 9.71 19.95
C ARG A 197 7.61 8.24 19.79
N LEU A 198 8.59 7.36 19.64
CA LEU A 198 8.40 5.94 19.42
C LEU A 198 8.67 5.15 20.72
N PRO A 199 7.91 4.07 20.96
CA PRO A 199 8.16 3.22 22.11
C PRO A 199 9.47 2.44 21.92
N ALA A 200 10.27 2.34 22.99
CA ALA A 200 11.46 1.53 23.01
C ALA A 200 11.09 0.07 23.31
N LEU A 201 10.70 -0.67 22.30
CA LEU A 201 10.38 -2.09 22.42
C LEU A 201 11.63 -2.94 22.26
N LYS A 202 11.84 -3.92 23.14
CA LYS A 202 12.93 -4.91 23.03
C LYS A 202 12.71 -5.87 21.85
N GLN A 203 11.44 -6.19 21.57
CA GLN A 203 11.04 -7.09 20.49
C GLN A 203 9.73 -6.58 19.85
N PRO A 204 9.50 -6.84 18.56
CA PRO A 204 8.20 -6.57 17.92
C PRO A 204 7.07 -7.31 18.64
N PRO A 205 5.86 -6.73 18.70
CA PRO A 205 4.71 -7.34 19.39
C PRO A 205 4.04 -8.43 18.53
N LEU A 206 4.79 -9.47 18.15
CA LEU A 206 4.35 -10.53 17.23
C LEU A 206 3.14 -11.32 17.76
N VAL A 207 3.08 -11.56 19.07
CA VAL A 207 1.92 -12.24 19.68
C VAL A 207 0.66 -11.40 19.48
N ARG A 208 0.73 -10.08 19.70
CA ARG A 208 -0.37 -9.15 19.50
C ARG A 208 -0.78 -9.08 18.01
N GLU A 209 0.19 -9.00 17.11
CA GLU A 209 -0.02 -9.06 15.66
C GLU A 209 -0.79 -10.33 15.26
N ASN A 210 -0.32 -11.50 15.68
CA ASN A 210 -0.95 -12.78 15.39
C ASN A 210 -2.39 -12.87 15.97
N ARG A 211 -2.63 -12.33 17.19
CA ARG A 211 -3.97 -12.30 17.79
C ARG A 211 -4.92 -11.39 17.03
N LEU A 212 -4.45 -10.27 16.51
CA LEU A 212 -5.24 -9.39 15.64
C LEU A 212 -5.62 -10.11 14.35
N TYR A 213 -4.71 -10.83 13.70
CA TYR A 213 -5.05 -11.67 12.53
C TYR A 213 -6.08 -12.75 12.86
N GLN A 214 -5.98 -13.39 14.03
CA GLN A 214 -6.98 -14.38 14.45
C GLN A 214 -8.35 -13.74 14.65
N ALA A 215 -8.42 -12.57 15.29
CA ALA A 215 -9.67 -11.84 15.49
C ALA A 215 -10.25 -11.27 14.18
N ASP A 216 -9.41 -10.86 13.24
CA ASP A 216 -9.81 -10.35 11.92
C ASP A 216 -10.45 -11.45 11.04
N TRP A 217 -10.10 -12.71 11.31
CA TRP A 217 -10.62 -13.86 10.57
C TRP A 217 -12.02 -14.31 11.03
N LEU A 218 -12.42 -13.96 12.27
CA LEU A 218 -13.73 -14.26 12.85
C LEU A 218 -14.81 -13.30 12.38
#